data_577a9322914af2403ac73bce55fc2ff7
#
_entry.id   577a9322914af2403ac73bce55fc2ff7
#
_cell.length_a   1.000
_cell.length_b   1.000
_cell.length_c   1.000
_cell.angle_alpha   90.00
_cell.angle_beta   90.00
_cell.angle_gamma   90.00
#
_symmetry.space_group_name_H-M   'P 1'
#
loop_
_entity.id
_entity.type
_entity.pdbx_description
1 polymer ?
#
loop_
_entity_poly.entity_id
_entity_poly.type
_entity_poly.pdbx_seq_one_letter_code
_entity_poly.pdbx_strand_id
1 'polypeptide(L)'
;MFVKCYHNYMRVLSVIDVKSDMQTCLMAVAQLEIEIDACKLGGFNVLKVIHGYGSHGVGGEIKKEIHKRLKQMKAQKLIKDYLPCEQWTQSNPKRQVAIKHCDELLADSDLRILNSGVTIVLI
;
A
#
# COMPACT_ATOMS: atom_id res chain seq x y z
N MET A 1 17.60 14.75 7.68
CA MET A 1 17.15 14.76 7.32
C MET A 1 16.45 14.81 7.11
N PHE A 2 16.06 15.03 7.44
CA PHE A 2 15.37 15.29 7.18
C PHE A 2 14.58 15.57 7.20
N VAL A 3 14.46 15.84 7.65
CA VAL A 3 13.67 16.25 7.55
C VAL A 3 12.81 16.58 7.34
N LYS A 4 12.60 16.81 7.41
CA LYS A 4 11.80 17.30 7.30
C LYS A 4 10.81 16.99 7.67
N CYS A 5 10.45 16.76 8.44
CA CYS A 5 9.57 16.42 8.58
C CYS A 5 8.79 16.85 8.79
N TYR A 6 8.66 17.13 9.05
CA TYR A 6 7.89 17.63 9.19
C TYR A 6 6.82 17.55 8.61
N HIS A 7 6.72 17.64 8.43
CA HIS A 7 5.64 17.52 7.89
C HIS A 7 5.44 16.48 7.31
N ASN A 8 5.73 15.93 7.76
CA ASN A 8 5.20 15.04 7.43
C ASN A 8 5.11 14.42 6.21
N TYR A 9 5.04 14.92 5.39
CA TYR A 9 4.91 14.44 4.07
C TYR A 9 6.18 13.88 3.51
N MET A 10 7.24 14.14 4.14
CA MET A 10 8.55 13.78 3.66
C MET A 10 8.82 12.30 3.64
N ARG A 11 8.10 11.55 4.41
CA ARG A 11 8.40 10.16 4.49
C ARG A 11 7.17 9.37 4.42
N VAL A 12 6.40 9.79 3.54
CA VAL A 12 5.09 9.28 3.47
C VAL A 12 4.95 8.03 2.65
N LEU A 13 5.88 7.75 1.77
CA LEU A 13 5.77 6.60 0.88
C LEU A 13 6.88 5.60 1.13
N SER A 14 6.51 4.42 1.60
CA SER A 14 7.38 3.27 1.62
C SER A 14 6.85 2.26 0.61
N VAL A 15 7.74 1.44 0.05
CA VAL A 15 7.36 0.49 -1.00
C VAL A 15 7.85 -0.89 -0.61
N ILE A 16 6.96 -1.89 -0.69
CA ILE A 16 7.36 -3.28 -0.56
C ILE A 16 6.86 -4.07 -1.76
N ASP A 17 7.62 -5.08 -2.13
CA ASP A 17 7.26 -5.99 -3.21
C ASP A 17 7.11 -7.39 -2.61
N VAL A 18 5.85 -7.80 -2.43
CA VAL A 18 5.55 -9.11 -1.84
C VAL A 18 5.31 -10.18 -2.89
N LYS A 19 5.43 -9.82 -4.18
CA LYS A 19 5.29 -10.80 -5.25
C LYS A 19 6.61 -11.46 -5.65
N SER A 20 7.73 -10.88 -5.22
CA SER A 20 9.06 -11.36 -5.57
C SER A 20 9.40 -12.63 -4.81
N ASP A 21 10.40 -13.36 -5.33
CA ASP A 21 11.00 -14.53 -4.68
C ASP A 21 10.03 -15.67 -4.45
N MET A 22 8.99 -15.76 -5.28
CA MET A 22 8.07 -16.89 -5.21
C MET A 22 7.45 -17.07 -3.82
N GLN A 23 7.14 -15.98 -3.15
CA GLN A 23 6.59 -16.03 -1.81
C GLN A 23 5.26 -16.76 -1.77
N THR A 24 5.02 -17.48 -0.67
CA THR A 24 3.69 -18.01 -0.38
C THR A 24 2.80 -16.87 0.10
N CYS A 25 1.48 -17.09 0.06
CA CYS A 25 0.54 -16.09 0.58
C CYS A 25 0.80 -15.77 2.06
N LEU A 26 1.13 -16.80 2.83
CA LEU A 26 1.41 -16.62 4.26
C LEU A 26 2.63 -15.72 4.47
N MET A 27 3.69 -15.94 3.71
CA MET A 27 4.90 -15.14 3.80
C MET A 27 4.65 -13.70 3.36
N ALA A 28 3.86 -13.52 2.30
CA ALA A 28 3.54 -12.19 1.80
C ALA A 28 2.75 -11.39 2.83
N VAL A 29 1.77 -12.02 3.47
CA VAL A 29 0.98 -11.37 4.53
C VAL A 29 1.86 -11.03 5.74
N ALA A 30 2.74 -11.94 6.13
CA ALA A 30 3.65 -11.68 7.24
C ALA A 30 4.57 -10.49 6.94
N GLN A 31 5.08 -10.41 5.72
CA GLN A 31 5.92 -9.29 5.30
C GLN A 31 5.14 -7.98 5.32
N LEU A 32 3.90 -8.00 4.87
CA LEU A 32 3.02 -6.83 4.93
C LEU A 32 2.89 -6.32 6.36
N GLU A 33 2.63 -7.20 7.32
CA GLU A 33 2.43 -6.81 8.71
C GLU A 33 3.70 -6.23 9.31
N ILE A 34 4.84 -6.83 9.02
CA ILE A 34 6.13 -6.31 9.47
C ILE A 34 6.37 -4.91 8.91
N GLU A 35 6.08 -4.74 7.62
CA GLU A 35 6.32 -3.47 6.96
C GLU A 35 5.40 -2.36 7.47
N ILE A 36 4.16 -2.69 7.76
CA ILE A 36 3.22 -1.71 8.35
C ILE A 36 3.73 -1.25 9.70
N ASP A 37 4.21 -2.16 10.54
CA ASP A 37 4.78 -1.79 11.83
C ASP A 37 6.02 -0.91 11.66
N ALA A 38 6.86 -1.25 10.68
CA ALA A 38 8.06 -0.46 10.39
C ALA A 38 7.68 0.95 9.91
N CYS A 39 6.63 1.06 9.09
CA CYS A 39 6.15 2.37 8.64
C CYS A 39 5.69 3.23 9.81
N LYS A 40 4.97 2.64 10.76
CA LYS A 40 4.51 3.37 11.93
C LYS A 40 5.67 3.90 12.75
N LEU A 41 6.68 3.06 12.96
CA LEU A 41 7.86 3.46 13.72
C LEU A 41 8.66 4.52 12.98
N GLY A 42 8.72 4.45 11.66
CA GLY A 42 9.50 5.37 10.85
C GLY A 42 8.79 6.66 10.50
N GLY A 43 7.52 6.81 10.86
CA GLY A 43 6.76 8.01 10.56
C GLY A 43 6.26 8.09 9.11
N PHE A 44 6.16 6.97 8.42
CA PHE A 44 5.58 6.93 7.07
C PHE A 44 4.07 6.98 7.16
N ASN A 45 3.45 7.74 6.28
CA ASN A 45 2.00 7.86 6.24
C ASN A 45 1.35 6.91 5.24
N VAL A 46 2.10 6.45 4.26
CA VAL A 46 1.58 5.65 3.17
C VAL A 46 2.56 4.54 2.82
N LEU A 47 2.03 3.35 2.61
CA LEU A 47 2.80 2.19 2.15
C LEU A 47 2.24 1.77 0.79
N LYS A 48 3.11 1.65 -0.20
CA LYS A 48 2.76 1.12 -1.52
C LYS A 48 3.12 -0.36 -1.53
N VAL A 49 2.12 -1.20 -1.76
CA VAL A 49 2.29 -2.65 -1.75
C VAL A 49 2.21 -3.17 -3.18
N ILE A 50 3.27 -3.81 -3.65
CA ILE A 50 3.32 -4.43 -4.97
C ILE A 50 3.10 -5.94 -4.76
N HIS A 51 1.90 -6.40 -5.06
CA HIS A 51 1.53 -7.81 -4.82
C HIS A 51 1.32 -8.59 -6.11
N GLY A 52 1.35 -7.90 -7.26
CA GLY A 52 1.04 -8.53 -8.52
C GLY A 52 -0.45 -8.75 -8.70
N TYR A 53 -0.84 -9.23 -9.86
CA TYR A 53 -2.26 -9.43 -10.20
C TYR A 53 -2.53 -10.82 -10.80
N GLY A 54 -1.55 -11.72 -10.72
CA GLY A 54 -1.82 -13.11 -11.04
C GLY A 54 -1.68 -13.51 -12.50
N SER A 55 -0.92 -12.75 -13.30
CA SER A 55 -0.70 -13.12 -14.70
C SER A 55 -0.09 -14.50 -14.87
N HIS A 56 0.57 -15.02 -13.82
CA HIS A 56 1.13 -16.36 -13.81
C HIS A 56 0.44 -17.26 -12.77
N GLY A 57 -0.75 -16.88 -12.34
CA GLY A 57 -1.56 -17.66 -11.43
C GLY A 57 -1.25 -17.54 -9.95
N VAL A 58 -0.08 -17.04 -9.59
CA VAL A 58 0.35 -16.93 -8.18
C VAL A 58 0.00 -15.58 -7.58
N GLY A 59 0.25 -14.50 -8.32
CA GLY A 59 0.01 -13.15 -7.82
C GLY A 59 -1.44 -12.87 -7.44
N GLY A 60 -2.40 -13.54 -8.10
CA GLY A 60 -3.81 -13.38 -7.79
C GLY A 60 -4.17 -13.84 -6.39
N GLU A 61 -3.57 -14.94 -5.96
CA GLU A 61 -3.80 -15.45 -4.61
C GLU A 61 -3.16 -14.53 -3.57
N ILE A 62 -1.97 -14.02 -3.84
CA ILE A 62 -1.29 -13.10 -2.93
C ILE A 62 -2.12 -11.82 -2.79
N LYS A 63 -2.59 -11.24 -3.91
CA LYS A 63 -3.42 -10.05 -3.88
C LYS A 63 -4.65 -10.25 -3.01
N LYS A 64 -5.32 -11.39 -3.19
CA LYS A 64 -6.54 -11.71 -2.46
C LYS A 64 -6.28 -11.77 -0.96
N GLU A 65 -5.21 -12.45 -0.55
CA GLU A 65 -4.88 -12.59 0.87
C GLU A 65 -4.42 -11.26 1.47
N ILE A 66 -3.67 -10.47 0.73
CA ILE A 66 -3.25 -9.13 1.16
C ILE A 66 -4.49 -8.27 1.41
N HIS A 67 -5.45 -8.25 0.46
CA HIS A 67 -6.66 -7.45 0.63
C HIS A 67 -7.51 -7.93 1.81
N LYS A 68 -7.59 -9.23 1.99
CA LYS A 68 -8.30 -9.81 3.13
C LYS A 68 -7.70 -9.34 4.45
N ARG A 69 -6.37 -9.36 4.55
CA ARG A 69 -5.69 -8.93 5.76
C ARG A 69 -5.83 -7.43 5.98
N LEU A 70 -5.72 -6.63 4.93
CA LEU A 70 -5.89 -5.18 5.04
C LEU A 70 -7.29 -4.82 5.52
N LYS A 71 -8.30 -5.54 5.05
CA LYS A 71 -9.68 -5.33 5.51
C LYS A 71 -9.80 -5.58 7.01
N GLN A 72 -9.17 -6.65 7.49
CA GLN A 72 -9.14 -6.97 8.92
C GLN A 72 -8.41 -5.88 9.71
N MET A 73 -7.26 -5.45 9.21
CA MET A 73 -6.45 -4.44 9.88
C MET A 73 -7.18 -3.10 9.97
N LYS A 74 -7.92 -2.74 8.92
CA LYS A 74 -8.73 -1.53 8.96
C LYS A 74 -9.83 -1.65 10.02
N ALA A 75 -10.50 -2.80 10.10
CA ALA A 75 -11.53 -3.03 11.10
C ALA A 75 -10.96 -2.98 12.51
N GLN A 76 -9.72 -3.42 12.69
CA GLN A 76 -9.02 -3.39 13.97
C GLN A 76 -8.37 -2.04 14.26
N LYS A 77 -8.48 -1.09 13.35
CA LYS A 77 -7.87 0.25 13.45
C LYS A 77 -6.35 0.21 13.49
N LEU A 78 -5.75 -0.81 12.89
CA LEU A 78 -4.31 -0.91 12.75
C LEU A 78 -3.80 -0.09 11.57
N ILE A 79 -4.65 0.16 10.60
CA ILE A 79 -4.40 1.09 9.49
C ILE A 79 -5.62 1.99 9.34
N LYS A 80 -5.44 3.14 8.69
CA LYS A 80 -6.56 4.06 8.46
C LYS A 80 -7.47 3.57 7.33
N ASP A 81 -6.86 3.15 6.24
CA ASP A 81 -7.61 2.68 5.07
C ASP A 81 -6.65 2.05 4.07
N TYR A 82 -7.20 1.51 3.00
CA TYR A 82 -6.41 1.02 1.88
C TYR A 82 -7.21 1.23 0.59
N LEU A 83 -6.50 1.32 -0.53
CA LEU A 83 -7.11 1.57 -1.83
C LEU A 83 -6.39 0.76 -2.90
N PRO A 84 -7.04 -0.26 -3.48
CA PRO A 84 -6.47 -0.95 -4.63
C PRO A 84 -6.25 0.05 -5.77
N CYS A 85 -5.12 -0.09 -6.44
CA CYS A 85 -4.71 0.90 -7.45
C CYS A 85 -5.69 0.98 -8.61
N GLU A 86 -6.38 -0.09 -8.96
CA GLU A 86 -7.40 -0.06 -10.01
C GLU A 86 -8.59 0.83 -9.64
N GLN A 87 -8.73 1.18 -8.37
CA GLN A 87 -9.78 2.08 -7.90
C GLN A 87 -9.28 3.53 -7.72
N TRP A 88 -8.07 3.81 -8.18
CA TRP A 88 -7.47 5.15 -8.08
C TRP A 88 -8.01 6.05 -9.19
N THR A 89 -9.28 6.39 -9.07
CA THR A 89 -9.98 7.20 -10.06
C THR A 89 -10.36 8.54 -9.45
N GLN A 90 -10.57 9.55 -10.31
CA GLN A 90 -10.93 10.88 -9.84
C GLN A 90 -12.27 10.89 -9.08
N SER A 91 -13.14 9.96 -9.41
CA SER A 91 -14.45 9.88 -8.76
C SER A 91 -14.41 9.22 -7.39
N ASN A 92 -13.31 8.55 -7.05
CA ASN A 92 -13.20 7.84 -5.76
C ASN A 92 -12.73 8.80 -4.68
N PRO A 93 -13.55 9.08 -3.66
CA PRO A 93 -13.15 10.02 -2.60
C PRO A 93 -11.93 9.57 -1.80
N LYS A 94 -11.65 8.27 -1.75
CA LYS A 94 -10.46 7.77 -1.07
C LYS A 94 -9.18 8.26 -1.72
N ARG A 95 -9.20 8.50 -3.03
CA ARG A 95 -8.05 9.06 -3.73
C ARG A 95 -7.67 10.43 -3.17
N GLN A 96 -8.67 11.28 -2.93
CA GLN A 96 -8.42 12.61 -2.39
C GLN A 96 -7.84 12.54 -0.98
N VAL A 97 -8.36 11.63 -0.17
CA VAL A 97 -7.84 11.43 1.19
C VAL A 97 -6.39 10.97 1.13
N ALA A 98 -6.09 10.02 0.24
CA ALA A 98 -4.73 9.50 0.11
C ALA A 98 -3.76 10.60 -0.34
N ILE A 99 -4.14 11.45 -1.28
CA ILE A 99 -3.31 12.56 -1.75
C ILE A 99 -3.02 13.54 -0.61
N LYS A 100 -3.97 13.78 0.27
CA LYS A 100 -3.74 14.63 1.43
C LYS A 100 -2.74 14.03 2.40
N HIS A 101 -2.69 12.70 2.47
CA HIS A 101 -1.70 12.02 3.30
C HIS A 101 -0.31 12.06 2.68
N CYS A 102 -0.26 12.00 1.34
CA CYS A 102 1.00 11.92 0.63
C CYS A 102 0.83 12.43 -0.81
N ASP A 103 1.24 13.66 -1.05
CA ASP A 103 1.10 14.25 -2.39
C ASP A 103 2.08 13.65 -3.40
N GLU A 104 3.10 12.92 -2.94
CA GLU A 104 3.99 12.20 -3.85
C GLU A 104 3.25 11.15 -4.67
N LEU A 105 2.08 10.71 -4.21
CA LEU A 105 1.27 9.76 -4.95
C LEU A 105 0.83 10.31 -6.31
N LEU A 106 0.77 11.63 -6.45
CA LEU A 106 0.41 12.25 -7.74
C LEU A 106 1.42 11.94 -8.84
N ALA A 107 2.66 11.67 -8.47
CA ALA A 107 3.72 11.38 -9.43
C ALA A 107 3.96 9.88 -9.64
N ASP A 108 3.20 9.04 -8.96
CA ASP A 108 3.41 7.59 -9.03
C ASP A 108 2.92 7.02 -10.36
N SER A 109 3.81 6.34 -11.08
CA SER A 109 3.48 5.82 -12.40
C SER A 109 2.47 4.68 -12.37
N ASP A 110 2.50 3.84 -11.33
CA ASP A 110 1.56 2.74 -11.21
C ASP A 110 0.13 3.24 -10.98
N LEU A 111 0.00 4.33 -10.21
CA LEU A 111 -1.32 4.92 -9.95
C LEU A 111 -1.89 5.55 -11.21
N ARG A 112 -1.03 6.15 -12.04
CA ARG A 112 -1.49 6.76 -13.29
C ARG A 112 -2.12 5.74 -14.23
N ILE A 113 -1.59 4.53 -14.26
CA ILE A 113 -2.09 3.50 -15.17
C ILE A 113 -3.05 2.55 -14.48
N LEU A 114 -3.44 2.83 -13.24
CA LEU A 114 -4.36 1.99 -12.46
C LEU A 114 -3.87 0.55 -12.38
N ASN A 115 -2.60 0.37 -12.05
CA ASN A 115 -1.95 -0.94 -12.02
C ASN A 115 -2.59 -1.82 -10.94
N SER A 116 -3.35 -2.83 -11.37
CA SER A 116 -4.07 -3.72 -10.46
C SER A 116 -3.15 -4.61 -9.62
N GLY A 117 -1.85 -4.61 -9.91
CA GLY A 117 -0.85 -5.31 -9.09
C GLY A 117 -0.37 -4.53 -7.87
N VAL A 118 -0.98 -3.37 -7.59
CA VAL A 118 -0.54 -2.46 -6.55
C VAL A 118 -1.72 -2.06 -5.68
N THR A 119 -1.46 -1.87 -4.38
CA THR A 119 -2.44 -1.33 -3.43
C THR A 119 -1.76 -0.30 -2.56
N ILE A 120 -2.45 0.80 -2.29
CA ILE A 120 -1.97 1.86 -1.41
C ILE A 120 -2.59 1.66 -0.03
N VAL A 121 -1.76 1.74 1.02
CA VAL A 121 -2.21 1.59 2.41
C VAL A 121 -1.97 2.91 3.12
N LEU A 122 -3.00 3.43 3.77
CA LEU A 122 -2.90 4.64 4.60
C LEU A 122 -2.62 4.21 6.03
N ILE A 123 -1.45 4.54 6.50
CA ILE A 123 -0.96 4.15 7.84
C ILE A 123 -1.57 5.07 8.95
#